data_283e5777a57815fb8ec185218bd640fe
#
_entry.id   283e5777a57815fb8ec185218bd640fe
#
_cell.length_a   1.000
_cell.length_b   1.000
_cell.length_c   1.000
_cell.angle_alpha   90.00
_cell.angle_beta   90.00
_cell.angle_gamma   90.00
#
_symmetry.space_group_name_H-M   'P 1'
#
loop_
_entity.id
_entity.type
_entity.pdbx_description
1 polymer ?
#
loop_
_entity_poly.entity_id
_entity_poly.type
_entity_poly.pdbx_seq_one_letter_code
_entity_poly.pdbx_strand_id
1 'polypeptide(L)' 'MKPSIGRIVVYHHPGSADGLHGRKDSPAIVQKVNDDGTCELFVMSVYGGIFFNHNVSEGTGPSQWSWPERVNA' A
#
# COMPACT_ATOMS: atom_id res chain seq x y z
N MET A 1 -9.94 -5.22 -11.09
CA MET A 1 -9.28 -4.11 -11.79
C MET A 1 -7.79 -4.30 -11.71
N LYS A 2 -7.08 -4.13 -12.80
CA LYS A 2 -5.62 -4.26 -12.81
C LYS A 2 -4.98 -2.93 -12.40
N PRO A 3 -3.91 -2.97 -11.62
CA PRO A 3 -3.18 -1.75 -11.30
C PRO A 3 -2.46 -1.19 -12.52
N SER A 4 -2.25 0.12 -12.52
CA SER A 4 -1.44 0.79 -13.53
C SER A 4 -0.70 1.96 -12.89
N ILE A 5 0.33 2.43 -13.57
CA ILE A 5 1.16 3.55 -13.07
C ILE A 5 0.27 4.76 -12.81
N GLY A 6 0.47 5.39 -11.65
CA GLY A 6 -0.25 6.59 -11.24
C GLY A 6 -1.53 6.34 -10.45
N ARG A 7 -1.96 5.09 -10.31
CA ARG A 7 -3.13 4.77 -9.51
C ARG A 7 -2.83 4.95 -8.03
N ILE A 8 -3.80 5.49 -7.30
CA ILE A 8 -3.73 5.61 -5.85
C ILE A 8 -4.34 4.36 -5.25
N VAL A 9 -3.58 3.71 -4.38
CA VAL A 9 -3.99 2.49 -3.67
C VAL A 9 -3.72 2.68 -2.19
N VAL A 10 -4.13 1.70 -1.38
CA VAL A 10 -3.91 1.71 0.05
C VAL A 10 -2.84 0.68 0.39
N TYR A 11 -1.78 1.12 1.05
CA TYR A 11 -0.74 0.22 1.55
C TYR A 11 -1.03 -0.12 3.01
N HIS A 12 -1.00 -1.41 3.33
CA HIS A 12 -1.27 -1.91 4.67
C HIS A 12 0.04 -2.12 5.41
N HIS A 13 0.32 -1.25 6.38
CA HIS A 13 1.53 -1.40 7.19
C HIS A 13 1.42 -2.65 8.07
N PRO A 14 2.53 -3.39 8.26
CA PRO A 14 2.56 -4.38 9.31
C PRO A 14 2.52 -3.68 10.67
N GLY A 15 1.88 -4.27 11.65
CA GLY A 15 1.94 -3.75 13.01
C GLY A 15 3.34 -3.91 13.59
N SER A 16 3.60 -3.28 14.75
CA SER A 16 4.87 -3.47 15.42
C SER A 16 4.96 -4.86 16.06
N ALA A 17 6.18 -5.38 16.16
CA ALA A 17 6.41 -6.72 16.70
C ALA A 17 6.00 -6.86 18.17
N ASP A 18 6.01 -5.75 18.93
CA ASP A 18 5.65 -5.73 20.35
C ASP A 18 4.14 -5.49 20.58
N GLY A 19 3.37 -5.27 19.50
CA GLY A 19 1.95 -5.01 19.62
C GLY A 19 1.58 -3.63 20.13
N LEU A 20 2.53 -2.75 20.37
CA LEU A 20 2.26 -1.39 20.85
C LEU A 20 1.68 -0.50 19.77
N HIS A 21 1.98 -0.78 18.51
CA HIS A 21 1.45 -0.04 17.37
C HIS A 21 0.61 -0.99 16.52
N GLY A 22 -0.67 -0.69 16.41
CA GLY A 22 -1.57 -1.45 15.55
C GLY A 22 -1.25 -1.24 14.08
N ARG A 23 -1.84 -2.09 13.23
CA ARG A 23 -1.72 -1.94 11.79
C ARG A 23 -2.44 -0.68 11.35
N LYS A 24 -1.83 0.06 10.45
CA LYS A 24 -2.40 1.25 9.85
C LYS A 24 -2.29 1.19 8.34
N ASP A 25 -3.11 1.97 7.68
CA ASP A 25 -3.14 2.05 6.23
C ASP A 25 -2.68 3.43 5.80
N SER A 26 -1.92 3.47 4.71
CA SER A 26 -1.42 4.71 4.13
C SER A 26 -1.78 4.79 2.66
N PRO A 27 -2.01 6.00 2.13
CA PRO A 27 -2.14 6.16 0.70
C PRO A 27 -0.82 5.88 -0.01
N ALA A 28 -0.89 5.31 -1.19
CA ALA A 28 0.29 5.03 -2.00
C ALA A 28 -0.02 5.21 -3.47
N ILE A 29 1.00 5.51 -4.26
CA ILE A 29 0.89 5.66 -5.70
C ILE A 29 1.66 4.54 -6.36
N VAL A 30 1.03 3.86 -7.33
CA VAL A 30 1.67 2.82 -8.11
C VAL A 30 2.70 3.46 -9.04
N GLN A 31 3.98 3.13 -8.85
CA GLN A 31 5.07 3.62 -9.69
C GLN A 31 5.37 2.69 -10.86
N LYS A 32 5.16 1.41 -10.67
CA LYS A 32 5.45 0.40 -11.69
C LYS A 32 4.66 -0.86 -11.37
N VAL A 33 4.23 -1.54 -12.40
CA VAL A 33 3.61 -2.87 -12.27
C VAL A 33 4.64 -3.88 -12.81
N ASN A 34 5.01 -4.84 -11.98
CA ASN A 34 6.00 -5.85 -12.34
C ASN A 34 5.34 -6.99 -13.13
N ASP A 35 6.15 -7.78 -13.81
CA ASP A 35 5.67 -8.88 -14.65
C ASP A 35 4.91 -9.94 -13.84
N ASP A 36 5.23 -10.09 -12.56
CA ASP A 36 4.55 -11.06 -11.67
C ASP A 36 3.27 -10.50 -11.06
N GLY A 37 2.89 -9.26 -11.41
CA GLY A 37 1.69 -8.61 -10.88
C GLY A 37 1.90 -7.81 -9.60
N THR A 38 3.08 -7.88 -9.00
CA THR A 38 3.39 -7.01 -7.86
C THR A 38 3.65 -5.59 -8.31
N CYS A 39 3.57 -4.65 -7.38
CA CYS A 39 3.75 -3.23 -7.69
C CYS A 39 4.88 -2.62 -6.89
N GLU A 40 5.57 -1.67 -7.53
CA GLU A 40 6.44 -0.74 -6.83
C GLU A 40 5.60 0.45 -6.38
N LEU A 41 5.65 0.78 -5.10
CA LEU A 41 4.80 1.82 -4.52
C LEU A 41 5.62 2.97 -3.94
N PHE A 42 5.10 4.17 -4.16
CA PHE A 42 5.50 5.37 -3.44
C PHE A 42 4.48 5.55 -2.32
N VAL A 43 4.89 5.37 -1.07
CA VAL A 43 3.98 5.37 0.09
C VAL A 43 4.11 6.68 0.85
N MET A 44 2.96 7.34 1.05
CA MET A 44 2.87 8.53 1.90
C MET A 44 2.45 8.06 3.29
N SER A 45 3.43 7.85 4.16
CA SER A 45 3.22 7.16 5.42
C SER A 45 2.39 7.97 6.40
N VAL A 46 1.39 7.33 7.01
CA VAL A 46 0.61 7.96 8.10
C VAL A 46 1.44 8.15 9.36
N TYR A 47 2.61 7.51 9.45
CA TYR A 47 3.55 7.73 10.55
C TYR A 47 4.47 8.92 10.31
N GLY A 48 4.37 9.58 9.17
CA GLY A 48 5.22 10.67 8.75
C GLY A 48 6.23 10.27 7.70
N GLY A 49 6.53 11.19 6.79
CA GLY A 49 7.49 10.94 5.73
C GLY A 49 6.94 10.11 4.59
N ILE A 50 7.81 9.80 3.67
CA ILE A 50 7.51 8.99 2.50
C ILE A 50 8.54 7.87 2.40
N PHE A 51 8.16 6.76 1.76
CA PHE A 51 9.12 5.72 1.44
C PHE A 51 8.69 4.98 0.17
N PHE A 52 9.63 4.24 -0.40
CA PHE A 52 9.38 3.42 -1.57
C PHE A 52 9.36 1.96 -1.14
N ASN A 53 8.41 1.20 -1.63
CA ASN A 53 8.31 -0.22 -1.31
C ASN A 53 8.26 -1.03 -2.60
N HIS A 54 8.99 -2.15 -2.61
CA HIS A 54 9.19 -2.97 -3.80
C HIS A 54 8.40 -4.26 -3.71
N ASN A 55 7.95 -4.75 -4.89
CA ASN A 55 7.35 -6.07 -5.03
C ASN A 55 6.17 -6.28 -4.06
N VAL A 56 5.28 -5.28 -3.98
CA VAL A 56 4.14 -5.33 -3.09
C VAL A 56 3.00 -6.04 -3.79
N SER A 57 2.49 -7.12 -3.19
CA SER A 57 1.39 -7.89 -3.75
C SER A 57 0.04 -7.32 -3.30
N GLU A 58 -0.97 -7.56 -4.11
CA GLU A 58 -2.34 -7.17 -3.77
C GLU A 58 -2.90 -8.06 -2.67
N GLY A 59 -3.56 -7.43 -1.70
CA GLY A 59 -4.19 -8.13 -0.60
C GLY A 59 -4.45 -7.19 0.55
N THR A 60 -5.05 -7.71 1.61
CA THR A 60 -5.36 -6.93 2.82
C THR A 60 -4.48 -7.30 4.01
N GLY A 61 -3.52 -8.17 3.78
CA GLY A 61 -2.57 -8.58 4.81
C GLY A 61 -1.45 -7.56 5.01
N PRO A 62 -0.55 -7.83 5.98
CA PRO A 62 0.57 -6.92 6.25
C PRO A 62 1.48 -6.80 5.04
N SER A 63 1.94 -5.59 4.77
CA SER A 63 2.85 -5.28 3.66
C SER A 63 2.25 -5.59 2.28
N GLN A 64 0.93 -5.50 2.17
CA GLN A 64 0.21 -5.65 0.91
C GLN A 64 -0.55 -4.37 0.58
N TRP A 65 -1.05 -4.27 -0.64
CA TRP A 65 -1.85 -3.12 -1.05
C TRP A 65 -3.22 -3.58 -1.51
N SER A 66 -4.21 -2.69 -1.36
CA SER A 66 -5.56 -2.95 -1.89
C SER A 66 -6.13 -1.66 -2.48
N TRP A 67 -7.21 -1.82 -3.23
CA TRP A 67 -7.92 -0.67 -3.76
C TRP A 67 -8.62 0.06 -2.61
N PRO A 68 -8.69 1.41 -2.68
CA PRO A 68 -9.41 2.16 -1.65
C PRO A 68 -10.91 1.84 -1.72
N GLU A 69 -11.54 1.86 -0.55
CA GLU A 69 -12.99 1.72 -0.48
C GLU A 69 -13.67 2.92 -1.13
N ARG A 70 -14.79 2.65 -1.80
CA ARG A 70 -15.64 3.73 -2.27
C ARG A 70 -16.44 4.28 -1.10
N VAL A 71 -16.34 5.59 -0.92
CA VAL A 71 -17.18 6.30 0.05
C VAL A 71 -18.25 7.02 -0.73
N ASN A 72 -19.51 6.65 -0.49
CA ASN A 72 -20.65 7.38 -1.07
C ASN A 72 -20.91 8.61 -0.21
N ALA A 73 -20.64 9.76 -0.77
CA ALA A 73 -20.88 11.02 -0.09
C ALA A 73 -22.35 11.42 -0.16
#